data_bac19b09b015accf7d49467606c763b3
#
_entry.id   bac19b09b015accf7d49467606c763b3
#
_cell.length_a   1.000
_cell.length_b   1.000
_cell.length_c   1.000
_cell.angle_alpha   90.00
_cell.angle_beta   90.00
_cell.angle_gamma   90.00
#
_symmetry.space_group_name_H-M   'P 1'
#
loop_
_entity.id
_entity.type
_entity.pdbx_description
1 polymer ?
#
loop_
_entity_poly.entity_id
_entity_poly.type
_entity_poly.pdbx_seq_one_letter_code
_entity_poly.pdbx_strand_id
1 'polypeptide(L)'
;NEFGITDGVFWSPDSTRIAFYRKDESKVTSFPLLDITTRTGSLKEIKYPMAGMDSENVQLGIYDLESGETVYADVDDFGYDRYLTNITWSPDASKIYIQVLDRSQKHLKLNAYCSETGDCTGTLLTEDNDRYVEPVDPLYFIKGSADLFLYRTANRDGYRNLYLCDDQGNIRRLTAVDADVKYLGNDGRYVYYTSAEVSPVENHLFRIEIKNLKKGVVKARFGKPERLTSEEGWHEISLSPDCRHYIDS
;
A
#
# COMPACT_ATOMS: atom_id res chain seq x y z
N ASN A 1 12.67 5.10 4.48
CA ASN A 1 11.57 4.60 3.63
C ASN A 1 11.16 3.20 4.07
N GLU A 2 10.95 3.04 5.35
CA GLU A 2 10.47 1.81 5.96
C GLU A 2 9.02 1.56 5.52
N PHE A 3 8.65 0.32 5.25
CA PHE A 3 7.31 -0.08 4.78
C PHE A 3 6.81 0.63 3.52
N GLY A 4 7.69 1.01 2.59
CA GLY A 4 7.31 1.70 1.36
C GLY A 4 6.85 3.15 1.54
N ILE A 5 6.94 3.73 2.75
CA ILE A 5 6.56 5.12 3.01
C ILE A 5 7.61 6.04 2.37
N THR A 6 7.24 6.71 1.29
CA THR A 6 8.10 7.65 0.55
C THR A 6 7.69 9.10 0.75
N ASP A 7 6.42 9.34 1.07
CA ASP A 7 5.80 10.65 1.18
C ASP A 7 5.04 10.81 2.50
N GLY A 8 4.77 12.06 2.88
CA GLY A 8 3.99 12.42 4.07
C GLY A 8 2.69 13.17 3.75
N VAL A 9 2.42 13.41 2.44
CA VAL A 9 1.27 14.16 1.94
C VAL A 9 0.68 13.43 0.73
N PHE A 10 -0.64 13.24 0.73
CA PHE A 10 -1.36 12.46 -0.28
C PHE A 10 -2.58 13.24 -0.77
N TRP A 11 -2.55 13.69 -2.02
CA TRP A 11 -3.68 14.37 -2.64
C TRP A 11 -4.84 13.41 -2.92
N SER A 12 -6.07 13.86 -2.66
CA SER A 12 -7.25 13.15 -3.14
C SER A 12 -7.32 13.20 -4.67
N PRO A 13 -7.89 12.17 -5.34
CA PRO A 13 -7.98 12.10 -6.80
C PRO A 13 -8.71 13.30 -7.44
N ASP A 14 -9.67 13.89 -6.72
CA ASP A 14 -10.45 15.07 -7.15
C ASP A 14 -9.77 16.40 -6.80
N SER A 15 -8.60 16.33 -6.11
CA SER A 15 -7.83 17.52 -5.68
C SER A 15 -8.55 18.44 -4.71
N THR A 16 -9.56 17.96 -3.97
CA THR A 16 -10.32 18.73 -2.99
C THR A 16 -9.79 18.59 -1.57
N ARG A 17 -9.04 17.50 -1.29
CA ARG A 17 -8.52 17.18 0.05
C ARG A 17 -7.07 16.73 0.00
N ILE A 18 -6.42 16.88 1.16
CA ILE A 18 -5.05 16.43 1.38
C ILE A 18 -5.02 15.56 2.62
N ALA A 19 -4.58 14.31 2.48
CA ALA A 19 -4.22 13.51 3.64
C ALA A 19 -2.75 13.73 3.98
N PHE A 20 -2.41 13.79 5.28
CA PHE A 20 -1.05 14.04 5.74
C PHE A 20 -0.76 13.37 7.07
N TYR A 21 0.50 13.01 7.28
CA TYR A 21 0.94 12.51 8.58
C TYR A 21 1.19 13.65 9.55
N ARG A 22 0.64 13.52 10.75
CA ARG A 22 0.99 14.31 11.93
C ARG A 22 1.73 13.42 12.91
N LYS A 23 2.95 13.79 13.23
CA LYS A 23 3.83 13.05 14.13
C LYS A 23 3.96 13.78 15.47
N ASP A 24 3.67 13.09 16.57
CA ASP A 24 3.89 13.56 17.94
C ASP A 24 5.12 12.87 18.54
N GLU A 25 6.19 13.62 18.72
CA GLU A 25 7.46 13.19 19.32
C GLU A 25 7.62 13.61 20.79
N SER A 26 6.55 14.06 21.45
CA SER A 26 6.62 14.61 22.82
C SER A 26 7.19 13.62 23.83
N LYS A 27 6.92 12.31 23.65
CA LYS A 27 7.40 11.22 24.49
C LYS A 27 8.75 10.65 24.05
N VAL A 28 9.23 11.01 22.86
CA VAL A 28 10.49 10.46 22.33
C VAL A 28 11.68 11.05 23.07
N THR A 29 12.58 10.18 23.52
CA THR A 29 13.82 10.57 24.20
C THR A 29 14.71 11.42 23.30
N SER A 30 15.31 12.46 23.86
CA SER A 30 16.37 13.21 23.20
C SER A 30 17.67 12.42 23.22
N PHE A 31 18.33 12.30 22.08
CA PHE A 31 19.62 11.63 21.92
C PHE A 31 20.70 12.65 21.48
N PRO A 32 21.82 12.75 22.20
CA PRO A 32 22.87 13.69 21.87
C PRO A 32 23.75 13.16 20.73
N LEU A 33 23.83 13.90 19.64
CA LEU A 33 24.78 13.69 18.56
C LEU A 33 25.94 14.68 18.70
N LEU A 34 27.17 14.20 18.52
CA LEU A 34 28.32 15.07 18.40
C LEU A 34 28.43 15.62 16.98
N ASP A 35 28.19 16.92 16.83
CA ASP A 35 28.42 17.64 15.58
C ASP A 35 29.92 18.03 15.48
N ILE A 36 30.64 17.38 14.59
CA ILE A 36 32.05 17.59 14.32
C ILE A 36 32.33 18.57 13.18
N THR A 37 31.30 19.19 12.63
CA THR A 37 31.48 20.20 11.56
C THR A 37 32.00 21.53 12.11
N THR A 38 31.85 21.76 13.40
CA THR A 38 32.43 22.91 14.10
C THR A 38 33.84 22.60 14.58
N ARG A 39 34.66 23.62 14.72
CA ARG A 39 36.09 23.47 15.07
C ARG A 39 36.33 22.74 16.39
N THR A 40 35.48 22.93 17.40
CA THR A 40 35.61 22.34 18.74
C THR A 40 34.61 21.23 19.02
N GLY A 41 33.72 20.94 18.05
CA GLY A 41 32.58 20.08 18.26
C GLY A 41 31.47 20.73 19.08
N SER A 42 30.24 20.32 18.87
CA SER A 42 29.09 20.72 19.69
C SER A 42 28.09 19.57 19.78
N LEU A 43 27.30 19.53 20.87
CA LEU A 43 26.22 18.55 20.99
C LEU A 43 24.97 19.07 20.31
N LYS A 44 24.38 18.23 19.42
CA LYS A 44 23.08 18.46 18.80
C LYS A 44 22.13 17.38 19.32
N GLU A 45 21.05 17.79 19.97
CA GLU A 45 20.01 16.86 20.40
C GLU A 45 19.03 16.60 19.25
N ILE A 46 18.70 15.33 19.04
CA ILE A 46 17.65 14.88 18.13
C ILE A 46 16.67 13.99 18.90
N LYS A 47 15.43 13.93 18.42
CA LYS A 47 14.47 12.93 18.89
C LYS A 47 14.81 11.59 18.27
N TYR A 48 15.15 10.61 19.11
CA TYR A 48 15.52 9.27 18.67
C TYR A 48 15.08 8.22 19.69
N PRO A 49 14.13 7.36 19.34
CA PRO A 49 13.68 6.30 20.25
C PRO A 49 14.75 5.20 20.32
N MET A 50 15.35 5.03 21.47
CA MET A 50 16.24 3.90 21.72
C MET A 50 15.43 2.62 21.89
N ALA A 51 16.07 1.45 21.70
CA ALA A 51 15.41 0.16 21.86
C ALA A 51 14.70 0.05 23.22
N GLY A 52 13.41 -0.32 23.18
CA GLY A 52 12.55 -0.45 24.37
C GLY A 52 12.02 0.87 24.94
N MET A 53 12.28 2.01 24.30
CA MET A 53 11.74 3.31 24.68
C MET A 53 10.53 3.69 23.81
N ASP A 54 9.78 4.72 24.26
CA ASP A 54 8.63 5.26 23.53
C ASP A 54 9.05 5.81 22.15
N SER A 55 8.32 5.42 21.11
CA SER A 55 8.44 5.99 19.77
C SER A 55 7.44 7.13 19.56
N GLU A 56 7.53 7.77 18.37
CA GLU A 56 6.56 8.77 17.96
C GLU A 56 5.16 8.15 17.76
N ASN A 57 4.13 8.95 18.04
CA ASN A 57 2.75 8.64 17.66
C ASN A 57 2.41 9.31 16.34
N VAL A 58 1.91 8.52 15.40
CA VAL A 58 1.52 9.01 14.08
C VAL A 58 0.00 8.99 13.95
N GLN A 59 -0.56 10.10 13.47
CA GLN A 59 -1.96 10.27 13.11
C GLN A 59 -2.05 10.61 11.63
N LEU A 60 -3.13 10.21 10.95
CA LEU A 60 -3.46 10.65 9.61
C LEU A 60 -4.51 11.75 9.70
N GLY A 61 -4.14 12.98 9.31
CA GLY A 61 -5.06 14.10 9.12
C GLY A 61 -5.58 14.16 7.70
N ILE A 62 -6.80 14.61 7.52
CA ILE A 62 -7.45 14.86 6.23
C ILE A 62 -7.90 16.32 6.25
N TYR A 63 -7.24 17.14 5.45
CA TYR A 63 -7.52 18.57 5.31
C TYR A 63 -8.41 18.81 4.10
N ASP A 64 -9.51 19.50 4.30
CA ASP A 64 -10.44 19.92 3.24
C ASP A 64 -10.08 21.32 2.78
N LEU A 65 -9.82 21.51 1.47
CA LEU A 65 -9.37 22.78 0.92
C LEU A 65 -10.48 23.84 0.85
N GLU A 66 -11.73 23.44 0.76
CA GLU A 66 -12.85 24.38 0.66
C GLU A 66 -13.23 24.94 2.04
N SER A 67 -13.43 24.07 3.02
CA SER A 67 -13.79 24.47 4.38
C SER A 67 -12.62 24.95 5.22
N GLY A 68 -11.39 24.53 4.91
CA GLY A 68 -10.20 24.77 5.72
C GLY A 68 -10.15 23.93 7.00
N GLU A 69 -11.03 22.94 7.14
CA GLU A 69 -11.09 22.09 8.32
C GLU A 69 -10.22 20.85 8.19
N THR A 70 -9.80 20.30 9.31
CA THR A 70 -9.03 19.04 9.38
C THR A 70 -9.77 18.05 10.25
N VAL A 71 -10.01 16.86 9.74
CA VAL A 71 -10.44 15.69 10.50
C VAL A 71 -9.27 14.71 10.62
N TYR A 72 -9.31 13.83 11.63
CA TYR A 72 -8.29 12.79 11.80
C TYR A 72 -8.93 11.42 11.67
N ALA A 73 -8.26 10.51 10.97
CA ALA A 73 -8.70 9.12 10.90
C ALA A 73 -8.71 8.50 12.30
N ASP A 74 -9.86 7.93 12.68
CA ASP A 74 -10.06 7.28 13.98
C ASP A 74 -9.45 5.87 13.97
N VAL A 75 -8.11 5.82 14.05
CA VAL A 75 -7.37 4.57 14.08
C VAL A 75 -7.25 4.12 15.53
N ASP A 76 -7.94 3.05 15.92
CA ASP A 76 -7.94 2.48 17.28
C ASP A 76 -7.16 1.16 17.38
N ASP A 77 -6.63 0.65 16.27
CA ASP A 77 -5.93 -0.63 16.22
C ASP A 77 -4.53 -0.56 16.85
N PHE A 78 -4.15 -1.62 17.58
CA PHE A 78 -2.82 -1.84 18.13
C PHE A 78 -2.31 -0.77 19.12
N GLY A 79 -3.21 0.08 19.64
CA GLY A 79 -2.89 1.08 20.64
C GLY A 79 -1.98 2.21 20.13
N TYR A 80 -1.12 2.74 21.01
CA TYR A 80 -0.27 3.89 20.70
C TYR A 80 0.86 3.58 19.73
N ASP A 81 1.44 2.41 19.80
CA ASP A 81 2.69 2.03 19.15
C ASP A 81 2.42 1.19 17.90
N ARG A 82 2.08 1.88 16.81
CA ARG A 82 1.70 1.29 15.52
C ARG A 82 2.27 2.09 14.35
N TYR A 83 2.25 1.48 13.18
CA TYR A 83 2.63 2.11 11.92
C TYR A 83 1.39 2.29 11.03
N LEU A 84 1.24 3.48 10.45
CA LEU A 84 0.23 3.79 9.44
C LEU A 84 0.89 3.77 8.08
N THR A 85 0.66 2.73 7.29
CA THR A 85 1.39 2.49 6.04
C THR A 85 0.46 2.50 4.82
N ASN A 86 1.03 2.71 3.64
CA ASN A 86 0.37 2.55 2.34
C ASN A 86 -0.98 3.29 2.23
N ILE A 87 -0.99 4.56 2.62
CA ILE A 87 -2.17 5.42 2.52
C ILE A 87 -2.67 5.45 1.08
N THR A 88 -3.93 5.09 0.87
CA THR A 88 -4.52 5.00 -0.46
C THR A 88 -5.91 5.64 -0.48
N TRP A 89 -6.14 6.59 -1.36
CA TRP A 89 -7.47 7.16 -1.62
C TRP A 89 -8.31 6.23 -2.48
N SER A 90 -9.62 6.14 -2.22
CA SER A 90 -10.55 5.61 -3.22
C SER A 90 -10.59 6.52 -4.45
N PRO A 91 -10.83 5.99 -5.68
CA PRO A 91 -10.90 6.80 -6.90
C PRO A 91 -11.94 7.92 -6.88
N ASP A 92 -12.99 7.79 -6.08
CA ASP A 92 -14.06 8.78 -5.90
C ASP A 92 -13.80 9.73 -4.71
N ALA A 93 -12.64 9.63 -4.07
CA ALA A 93 -12.24 10.42 -2.90
C ALA A 93 -13.15 10.27 -1.66
N SER A 94 -14.10 9.34 -1.65
CA SER A 94 -15.03 9.15 -0.52
C SER A 94 -14.40 8.45 0.68
N LYS A 95 -13.34 7.65 0.44
CA LYS A 95 -12.67 6.84 1.46
C LYS A 95 -11.16 6.98 1.37
N ILE A 96 -10.52 6.75 2.50
CA ILE A 96 -9.07 6.56 2.58
C ILE A 96 -8.80 5.21 3.25
N TYR A 97 -7.83 4.48 2.72
CA TYR A 97 -7.44 3.16 3.20
C TYR A 97 -6.08 3.24 3.85
N ILE A 98 -5.94 2.57 4.99
CA ILE A 98 -4.69 2.52 5.77
C ILE A 98 -4.37 1.07 6.06
N GLN A 99 -3.16 0.65 5.76
CA GLN A 99 -2.61 -0.60 6.26
C GLN A 99 -1.96 -0.32 7.62
N VAL A 100 -2.66 -0.66 8.70
CA VAL A 100 -2.22 -0.46 10.07
C VAL A 100 -1.42 -1.68 10.50
N LEU A 101 -0.14 -1.48 10.82
CA LEU A 101 0.77 -2.53 11.26
C LEU A 101 1.10 -2.34 12.74
N ASP A 102 1.06 -3.39 13.52
CA ASP A 102 1.44 -3.36 14.93
C ASP A 102 2.96 -3.20 15.12
N ARG A 103 3.39 -2.81 16.31
CA ARG A 103 4.82 -2.61 16.62
C ARG A 103 5.66 -3.86 16.47
N SER A 104 5.10 -5.03 16.72
CA SER A 104 5.81 -6.30 16.54
C SER A 104 5.98 -6.69 15.07
N GLN A 105 5.30 -5.97 14.16
CA GLN A 105 5.26 -6.23 12.70
C GLN A 105 4.69 -7.60 12.34
N LYS A 106 3.87 -8.17 13.22
CA LYS A 106 3.27 -9.49 13.02
C LYS A 106 1.80 -9.47 12.67
N HIS A 107 1.13 -8.35 12.97
CA HIS A 107 -0.31 -8.18 12.78
C HIS A 107 -0.58 -6.95 11.95
N LEU A 108 -1.31 -7.13 10.85
CA LEU A 108 -1.72 -6.05 9.95
C LEU A 108 -3.23 -6.05 9.79
N LYS A 109 -3.81 -4.85 9.78
CA LYS A 109 -5.21 -4.62 9.38
C LYS A 109 -5.26 -3.62 8.24
N LEU A 110 -5.98 -3.97 7.18
CA LEU A 110 -6.38 -3.02 6.16
C LEU A 110 -7.73 -2.44 6.53
N ASN A 111 -7.76 -1.18 6.89
CA ASN A 111 -8.96 -0.46 7.28
C ASN A 111 -9.37 0.59 6.25
N ALA A 112 -10.67 0.84 6.15
CA ALA A 112 -11.24 1.92 5.37
C ALA A 112 -11.82 2.99 6.32
N TYR A 113 -11.63 4.25 5.96
CA TYR A 113 -12.09 5.42 6.73
C TYR A 113 -12.87 6.36 5.82
N CYS A 114 -13.94 6.96 6.35
CA CYS A 114 -14.68 8.02 5.68
C CYS A 114 -13.78 9.26 5.54
N SER A 115 -13.63 9.78 4.35
CA SER A 115 -12.74 10.93 4.11
C SER A 115 -13.28 12.26 4.65
N GLU A 116 -14.58 12.34 4.94
CA GLU A 116 -15.24 13.54 5.46
C GLU A 116 -15.21 13.62 6.98
N THR A 117 -15.36 12.48 7.65
CA THR A 117 -15.49 12.43 9.12
C THR A 117 -14.26 11.85 9.81
N GLY A 118 -13.45 11.07 9.10
CA GLY A 118 -12.36 10.28 9.68
C GLY A 118 -12.80 8.97 10.33
N ASP A 119 -14.11 8.68 10.38
CA ASP A 119 -14.64 7.48 11.03
C ASP A 119 -14.18 6.20 10.33
N CYS A 120 -13.81 5.19 11.10
CA CYS A 120 -13.49 3.87 10.57
C CYS A 120 -14.78 3.21 10.05
N THR A 121 -14.83 2.90 8.75
CA THR A 121 -15.97 2.23 8.12
C THR A 121 -15.88 0.71 8.18
N GLY A 122 -14.70 0.18 8.49
CA GLY A 122 -14.48 -1.24 8.72
C GLY A 122 -13.08 -1.73 8.40
N THR A 123 -12.76 -2.92 8.92
CA THR A 123 -11.55 -3.70 8.58
C THR A 123 -11.89 -4.64 7.42
N LEU A 124 -11.18 -4.52 6.31
CA LEU A 124 -11.43 -5.28 5.09
C LEU A 124 -10.69 -6.62 5.07
N LEU A 125 -9.48 -6.64 5.61
CA LEU A 125 -8.69 -7.86 5.76
C LEU A 125 -7.71 -7.73 6.93
N THR A 126 -7.28 -8.88 7.43
CA THR A 126 -6.21 -9.01 8.41
C THR A 126 -5.13 -9.94 7.88
N GLU A 127 -3.89 -9.69 8.25
CA GLU A 127 -2.77 -10.60 8.03
C GLU A 127 -2.00 -10.79 9.33
N ASP A 128 -1.71 -12.04 9.62
CA ASP A 128 -0.96 -12.46 10.80
C ASP A 128 0.20 -13.37 10.37
N ASN A 129 1.37 -13.19 10.94
CA ASN A 129 2.53 -14.02 10.68
C ASN A 129 3.42 -14.11 11.92
N ASP A 130 3.89 -15.30 12.26
CA ASP A 130 4.78 -15.50 13.42
C ASP A 130 6.15 -14.84 13.27
N ARG A 131 6.56 -14.54 12.03
CA ARG A 131 7.83 -13.87 11.73
C ARG A 131 7.61 -12.36 11.55
N TYR A 132 6.98 -11.95 10.43
CA TYR A 132 6.65 -10.56 10.11
C TYR A 132 5.65 -10.49 8.96
N VAL A 133 4.89 -9.41 8.92
CA VAL A 133 4.07 -8.98 7.77
C VAL A 133 4.73 -7.75 7.15
N GLU A 134 4.92 -7.75 5.84
CA GLU A 134 5.62 -6.69 5.11
C GLU A 134 4.66 -5.95 4.15
N PRO A 135 4.07 -4.82 4.58
CA PRO A 135 3.18 -4.02 3.74
C PRO A 135 3.98 -3.09 2.83
N VAL A 136 4.34 -3.57 1.64
CA VAL A 136 5.22 -2.83 0.71
C VAL A 136 4.48 -2.06 -0.37
N ASP A 137 3.20 -2.33 -0.59
CA ASP A 137 2.43 -1.75 -1.69
C ASP A 137 1.14 -1.08 -1.23
N PRO A 138 0.77 0.06 -1.86
CA PRO A 138 -0.57 0.62 -1.75
C PRO A 138 -1.60 -0.31 -2.42
N LEU A 139 -2.88 0.01 -2.26
CA LEU A 139 -3.95 -0.65 -3.01
C LEU A 139 -3.93 -0.18 -4.47
N TYR A 140 -4.15 -1.11 -5.38
CA TYR A 140 -4.24 -0.83 -6.81
C TYR A 140 -5.69 -0.95 -7.27
N PHE A 141 -6.39 0.17 -7.36
CA PHE A 141 -7.80 0.16 -7.78
C PHE A 141 -8.00 -0.33 -9.21
N ILE A 142 -9.07 -1.10 -9.41
CA ILE A 142 -9.48 -1.52 -10.74
C ILE A 142 -10.08 -0.32 -11.48
N LYS A 143 -9.57 -0.02 -12.66
CA LYS A 143 -10.01 1.12 -13.47
C LYS A 143 -11.51 1.09 -13.72
N GLY A 144 -12.18 2.17 -13.36
CA GLY A 144 -13.63 2.31 -13.48
C GLY A 144 -14.43 1.75 -12.30
N SER A 145 -13.78 1.40 -11.19
CA SER A 145 -14.43 1.03 -9.93
C SER A 145 -13.84 1.82 -8.76
N ALA A 146 -14.70 2.24 -7.84
CA ALA A 146 -14.29 2.85 -6.57
C ALA A 146 -14.13 1.82 -5.44
N ASP A 147 -14.65 0.60 -5.61
CA ASP A 147 -14.78 -0.40 -4.56
C ASP A 147 -13.92 -1.65 -4.80
N LEU A 148 -13.42 -1.85 -6.04
CA LEU A 148 -12.63 -3.02 -6.39
C LEU A 148 -11.15 -2.65 -6.51
N PHE A 149 -10.30 -3.40 -5.84
CA PHE A 149 -8.87 -3.18 -5.85
C PHE A 149 -8.07 -4.48 -5.82
N LEU A 150 -6.81 -4.38 -6.18
CA LEU A 150 -5.83 -5.43 -6.00
C LEU A 150 -5.01 -5.17 -4.74
N TYR A 151 -4.82 -6.22 -3.98
CA TYR A 151 -3.93 -6.28 -2.84
C TYR A 151 -2.79 -7.26 -3.13
N ARG A 152 -1.55 -6.86 -2.89
CA ARG A 152 -0.37 -7.70 -3.14
C ARG A 152 0.28 -8.10 -1.83
N THR A 153 0.45 -9.40 -1.61
CA THR A 153 1.05 -9.92 -0.38
C THR A 153 1.77 -11.25 -0.60
N ALA A 154 2.83 -11.49 0.16
CA ALA A 154 3.51 -12.79 0.27
C ALA A 154 2.98 -13.63 1.44
N ASN A 155 2.21 -13.01 2.35
CA ASN A 155 1.85 -13.62 3.62
C ASN A 155 0.92 -14.83 3.50
N ARG A 156 0.21 -14.95 2.36
CA ARG A 156 -0.77 -16.02 2.13
C ARG A 156 -0.21 -17.25 1.43
N ASP A 157 0.75 -17.05 0.52
CA ASP A 157 1.24 -18.10 -0.39
C ASP A 157 2.77 -18.19 -0.45
N GLY A 158 3.48 -17.42 0.36
CA GLY A 158 4.94 -17.40 0.40
C GLY A 158 5.62 -16.57 -0.67
N TYR A 159 4.89 -16.20 -1.75
CA TYR A 159 5.33 -15.28 -2.80
C TYR A 159 4.34 -14.11 -2.90
N ARG A 160 4.83 -12.94 -3.33
CA ARG A 160 3.99 -11.75 -3.52
C ARG A 160 3.06 -11.93 -4.70
N ASN A 161 1.90 -12.50 -4.45
CA ASN A 161 0.82 -12.67 -5.42
C ASN A 161 -0.21 -11.53 -5.32
N LEU A 162 -1.00 -11.34 -6.40
CA LEU A 162 -2.10 -10.39 -6.47
C LEU A 162 -3.42 -11.05 -6.08
N TYR A 163 -4.20 -10.35 -5.27
CA TYR A 163 -5.54 -10.74 -4.84
C TYR A 163 -6.54 -9.67 -5.25
N LEU A 164 -7.64 -10.05 -5.87
CA LEU A 164 -8.78 -9.17 -6.12
C LEU A 164 -9.60 -9.05 -4.85
N CYS A 165 -9.84 -7.83 -4.41
CA CYS A 165 -10.55 -7.49 -3.19
C CYS A 165 -11.66 -6.46 -3.45
N ASP A 166 -12.59 -6.35 -2.51
CA ASP A 166 -13.59 -5.28 -2.47
C ASP A 166 -13.67 -4.64 -1.07
N ASP A 167 -14.46 -3.57 -0.97
CA ASP A 167 -14.69 -2.84 0.27
C ASP A 167 -15.63 -3.55 1.25
N GLN A 168 -16.11 -4.75 0.90
CA GLN A 168 -16.89 -5.64 1.77
C GLN A 168 -16.04 -6.73 2.44
N GLY A 169 -14.73 -6.72 2.20
CA GLY A 169 -13.79 -7.71 2.74
C GLY A 169 -13.74 -9.03 1.96
N ASN A 170 -14.35 -9.09 0.76
CA ASN A 170 -14.16 -10.27 -0.08
C ASN A 170 -12.78 -10.25 -0.72
N ILE A 171 -12.08 -11.37 -0.69
CA ILE A 171 -10.75 -11.55 -1.25
C ILE A 171 -10.66 -12.82 -2.08
N ARG A 172 -10.05 -12.74 -3.27
CA ARG A 172 -9.79 -13.89 -4.13
C ARG A 172 -8.43 -13.79 -4.80
N ARG A 173 -7.67 -14.87 -4.76
CA ARG A 173 -6.36 -14.97 -5.41
C ARG A 173 -6.51 -14.81 -6.93
N LEU A 174 -5.82 -13.82 -7.50
CA LEU A 174 -5.81 -13.54 -8.93
C LEU A 174 -4.64 -14.22 -9.63
N THR A 175 -3.42 -14.02 -9.12
CA THR A 175 -2.22 -14.72 -9.61
C THR A 175 -1.89 -15.88 -8.66
N ALA A 176 -1.40 -17.01 -9.22
CA ALA A 176 -1.15 -18.22 -8.46
C ALA A 176 0.18 -18.85 -8.92
N VAL A 177 1.27 -18.10 -8.70
CA VAL A 177 2.60 -18.45 -9.19
C VAL A 177 3.60 -18.56 -8.04
N ASP A 178 4.61 -19.40 -8.21
CA ASP A 178 5.70 -19.61 -7.24
C ASP A 178 6.86 -18.65 -7.52
N ALA A 179 6.51 -17.38 -7.72
CA ALA A 179 7.43 -16.26 -7.94
C ALA A 179 6.76 -14.96 -7.50
N ASP A 180 7.55 -13.95 -7.19
CA ASP A 180 7.01 -12.61 -6.89
C ASP A 180 6.41 -12.00 -8.15
N VAL A 181 5.22 -11.42 -8.00
CA VAL A 181 4.51 -10.69 -9.03
C VAL A 181 4.68 -9.19 -8.78
N LYS A 182 5.11 -8.43 -9.78
CA LYS A 182 5.13 -6.96 -9.75
C LYS A 182 3.98 -6.42 -10.58
N TYR A 183 3.04 -5.73 -9.92
CA TYR A 183 1.95 -5.05 -10.62
C TYR A 183 2.46 -3.89 -11.46
N LEU A 184 1.91 -3.74 -12.67
CA LEU A 184 2.25 -2.64 -13.59
C LEU A 184 1.06 -1.74 -13.91
N GLY A 185 -0.14 -2.28 -14.01
CA GLY A 185 -1.34 -1.53 -14.35
C GLY A 185 -2.55 -2.40 -14.63
N ASN A 186 -3.71 -1.76 -14.84
CA ASN A 186 -4.91 -2.43 -15.32
C ASN A 186 -5.73 -1.48 -16.21
N ASP A 187 -6.51 -2.04 -17.12
CA ASP A 187 -7.44 -1.31 -18.00
C ASP A 187 -8.92 -1.51 -17.61
N GLY A 188 -9.15 -2.15 -16.45
CA GLY A 188 -10.50 -2.52 -15.97
C GLY A 188 -10.98 -3.89 -16.44
N ARG A 189 -10.29 -4.51 -17.40
CA ARG A 189 -10.53 -5.86 -17.90
C ARG A 189 -9.33 -6.77 -17.71
N TYR A 190 -8.14 -6.27 -18.04
CA TYR A 190 -6.89 -6.97 -17.88
C TYR A 190 -6.05 -6.34 -16.77
N VAL A 191 -5.37 -7.19 -16.01
CA VAL A 191 -4.32 -6.81 -15.08
C VAL A 191 -2.99 -7.21 -15.68
N TYR A 192 -2.04 -6.27 -15.71
CA TYR A 192 -0.71 -6.42 -16.28
C TYR A 192 0.32 -6.50 -15.15
N TYR A 193 1.22 -7.45 -15.24
CA TYR A 193 2.25 -7.68 -14.22
C TYR A 193 3.50 -8.30 -14.84
N THR A 194 4.63 -8.17 -14.13
CA THR A 194 5.83 -8.95 -14.44
C THR A 194 6.09 -9.99 -13.36
N SER A 195 6.69 -11.09 -13.77
CA SER A 195 7.04 -12.21 -12.87
C SER A 195 8.14 -13.08 -13.48
N ALA A 196 8.93 -13.71 -12.60
CA ALA A 196 9.93 -14.72 -12.93
C ALA A 196 9.33 -16.15 -12.93
N GLU A 197 8.02 -16.29 -13.20
CA GLU A 197 7.31 -17.59 -13.11
C GLU A 197 7.73 -18.62 -14.17
N VAL A 198 8.40 -18.19 -15.24
CA VAL A 198 8.92 -19.08 -16.30
C VAL A 198 10.26 -19.68 -15.88
N SER A 199 11.15 -18.84 -15.36
CA SER A 199 12.51 -19.20 -14.95
C SER A 199 13.02 -18.20 -13.93
N PRO A 200 13.78 -18.61 -12.90
CA PRO A 200 14.33 -17.68 -11.90
C PRO A 200 15.28 -16.61 -12.46
N VAL A 201 15.78 -16.81 -13.67
CA VAL A 201 16.70 -15.89 -14.36
C VAL A 201 16.02 -15.10 -15.48
N GLU A 202 14.72 -15.23 -15.63
CA GLU A 202 13.92 -14.52 -16.62
C GLU A 202 12.79 -13.74 -15.94
N ASN A 203 12.50 -12.55 -16.44
CA ASN A 203 11.36 -11.77 -16.00
C ASN A 203 10.51 -11.38 -17.19
N HIS A 204 9.25 -11.74 -17.20
CA HIS A 204 8.35 -11.56 -18.33
C HIS A 204 7.15 -10.72 -18.01
N LEU A 205 6.64 -10.03 -19.03
CA LEU A 205 5.34 -9.35 -18.97
C LEU A 205 4.21 -10.35 -19.21
N PHE A 206 3.24 -10.31 -18.31
CA PHE A 206 2.00 -11.08 -18.38
C PHE A 206 0.79 -10.18 -18.29
N ARG A 207 -0.34 -10.69 -18.79
CA ARG A 207 -1.67 -10.16 -18.47
C ARG A 207 -2.61 -11.27 -18.06
N ILE A 208 -3.59 -10.93 -17.22
CA ILE A 208 -4.68 -11.83 -16.82
C ILE A 208 -6.03 -11.13 -16.97
N GLU A 209 -6.99 -11.78 -17.63
CA GLU A 209 -8.33 -11.23 -17.83
C GLU A 209 -9.18 -11.44 -16.58
N ILE A 210 -9.92 -10.40 -16.17
CA ILE A 210 -10.93 -10.49 -15.12
C ILE A 210 -12.31 -10.31 -15.76
N LYS A 211 -13.15 -11.34 -15.69
CA LYS A 211 -14.51 -11.34 -16.18
C LYS A 211 -15.52 -11.21 -15.05
N ASN A 212 -16.70 -10.70 -15.37
CA ASN A 212 -17.83 -10.57 -14.43
C ASN A 212 -17.55 -9.64 -13.23
N LEU A 213 -16.62 -8.70 -13.32
CA LEU A 213 -16.33 -7.74 -12.27
C LEU A 213 -17.57 -7.02 -11.72
N LYS A 214 -18.50 -6.64 -12.59
CA LYS A 214 -19.79 -6.01 -12.20
C LYS A 214 -20.66 -6.87 -11.27
N LYS A 215 -20.35 -8.16 -11.12
CA LYS A 215 -21.04 -9.08 -10.22
C LYS A 215 -20.33 -9.23 -8.85
N GLY A 216 -19.30 -8.44 -8.61
CA GLY A 216 -18.48 -8.45 -7.40
C GLY A 216 -17.38 -9.52 -7.41
N VAL A 217 -16.47 -9.43 -6.44
CA VAL A 217 -15.27 -10.27 -6.29
C VAL A 217 -15.61 -11.76 -6.27
N VAL A 218 -16.65 -12.15 -5.54
CA VAL A 218 -17.05 -13.57 -5.36
C VAL A 218 -17.42 -14.23 -6.70
N LYS A 219 -18.02 -13.48 -7.62
CA LYS A 219 -18.50 -13.97 -8.91
C LYS A 219 -17.55 -13.67 -10.08
N ALA A 220 -16.48 -12.94 -9.84
CA ALA A 220 -15.45 -12.68 -10.83
C ALA A 220 -14.83 -14.00 -11.32
N ARG A 221 -14.44 -14.04 -12.59
CA ARG A 221 -13.73 -15.19 -13.20
C ARG A 221 -12.42 -14.70 -13.76
N PHE A 222 -11.36 -15.43 -13.52
CA PHE A 222 -10.01 -15.12 -13.99
C PHE A 222 -9.66 -15.98 -15.19
N GLY A 223 -9.12 -15.35 -16.23
CA GLY A 223 -8.54 -16.01 -17.38
C GLY A 223 -7.24 -16.75 -16.99
N LYS A 224 -6.66 -17.45 -17.96
CA LYS A 224 -5.29 -17.94 -17.80
C LYS A 224 -4.33 -16.76 -18.02
N PRO A 225 -3.20 -16.69 -17.29
CA PRO A 225 -2.14 -15.77 -17.60
C PRO A 225 -1.67 -15.91 -19.05
N GLU A 226 -1.49 -14.79 -19.72
CA GLU A 226 -0.96 -14.71 -21.08
C GLU A 226 0.36 -13.96 -21.04
N ARG A 227 1.47 -14.62 -21.43
CA ARG A 227 2.79 -14.01 -21.57
C ARG A 227 2.82 -13.14 -22.84
N LEU A 228 3.28 -11.90 -22.69
CA LEU A 228 3.34 -10.93 -23.79
C LEU A 228 4.74 -10.72 -24.36
N THR A 229 5.79 -10.97 -23.58
CA THR A 229 7.19 -10.98 -24.04
C THR A 229 7.59 -12.39 -24.45
N SER A 230 8.20 -12.55 -25.63
CA SER A 230 8.52 -13.85 -26.22
C SER A 230 9.99 -14.24 -26.09
N GLU A 231 10.90 -13.27 -26.10
CA GLU A 231 12.35 -13.49 -26.03
C GLU A 231 12.75 -13.95 -24.62
N GLU A 232 13.80 -14.76 -24.54
CA GLU A 232 14.39 -15.15 -23.26
C GLU A 232 15.15 -13.97 -22.65
N GLY A 233 15.09 -13.83 -21.33
CA GLY A 233 15.86 -12.84 -20.60
C GLY A 233 15.05 -12.06 -19.55
N TRP A 234 15.70 -11.02 -19.04
CA TRP A 234 15.13 -10.15 -18.03
C TRP A 234 14.55 -8.89 -18.68
N HIS A 235 13.23 -8.78 -18.72
CA HIS A 235 12.51 -7.67 -19.31
C HIS A 235 12.17 -6.61 -18.26
N GLU A 236 12.62 -5.38 -18.45
CA GLU A 236 12.17 -4.22 -17.67
C GLU A 236 11.07 -3.47 -18.42
N ILE A 237 9.86 -3.59 -17.90
CA ILE A 237 8.66 -3.10 -18.58
C ILE A 237 8.20 -1.77 -18.00
N SER A 238 8.04 -0.79 -18.87
CA SER A 238 7.31 0.45 -18.61
C SER A 238 5.98 0.42 -19.38
N LEU A 239 4.86 0.29 -18.65
CA LEU A 239 3.52 0.23 -19.22
C LEU A 239 2.91 1.63 -19.35
N SER A 240 2.25 1.93 -20.49
CA SER A 240 1.51 3.19 -20.64
C SER A 240 0.30 3.25 -19.70
N PRO A 241 -0.15 4.45 -19.26
CA PRO A 241 -1.30 4.60 -18.34
C PRO A 241 -2.62 4.04 -18.87
N ASP A 242 -2.76 3.91 -20.20
CA ASP A 242 -3.92 3.30 -20.85
C ASP A 242 -3.74 1.80 -21.09
N CYS A 243 -2.60 1.23 -20.70
CA CYS A 243 -2.22 -0.18 -20.86
C CYS A 243 -2.21 -0.70 -22.33
N ARG A 244 -2.09 0.21 -23.30
CA ARG A 244 -2.09 -0.16 -24.74
C ARG A 244 -0.71 -0.37 -25.31
N HIS A 245 0.30 0.23 -24.70
CA HIS A 245 1.68 0.20 -25.15
C HIS A 245 2.61 -0.08 -23.97
N TYR A 246 3.73 -0.70 -24.23
CA TYR A 246 4.81 -0.84 -23.28
C TYR A 246 6.15 -0.63 -23.94
N ILE A 247 7.14 -0.21 -23.17
CA ILE A 247 8.55 -0.17 -23.53
C ILE A 247 9.21 -1.32 -22.78
N ASP A 248 9.99 -2.08 -23.50
CA ASP A 248 10.80 -3.20 -23.01
C ASP A 248 12.28 -2.84 -23.17
N SER A 249 13.06 -2.94 -22.10
CA SER A 249 14.47 -2.57 -22.07
C SER A 249 15.35 -3.59 -21.33
#